data_af7cad551e3f7615fe35971d006736fd
#
_entry.id   af7cad551e3f7615fe35971d006736fd
#
_cell.length_a   1.000
_cell.length_b   1.000
_cell.length_c   1.000
_cell.angle_alpha   90.00
_cell.angle_beta   90.00
_cell.angle_gamma   90.00
#
_symmetry.space_group_name_H-M   'P 1'
#
loop_
_entity.id
_entity.type
_entity.pdbx_description
1 polymer ?
#
loop_
_entity_poly.entity_id
_entity_poly.type
_entity_poly.pdbx_seq_one_letter_code
_entity_poly.pdbx_strand_id
1 'polypeptide(L)'
;MNALLLDLDDTLLDYSGGADESWRQACATCCAPIGLDVEILMKALIDTRQWFWSDASRHREERVNMVRAWQRIAGHALASLGVAKDGLDAAMAREYAVRRRAVMQLFPDARETLEHLRARGVPLGLVTNGDASQQRDKIERFQLAPFFEVIVIEGEFGAGKPDETVYRHALDHLGAAPGDTSMVGDHLEFDVAGPQRLGLRGIWLDRPGAGLADSPVRPHRVIRSLRELTAEGNS
;
A
#
# COMPACT_ATOMS: atom_id res chain seq x y z
N MET A 1 -11.05 -14.02 17.64
CA MET A 1 -10.66 -13.77 16.23
C MET A 1 -10.16 -15.08 15.69
N ASN A 2 -10.87 -15.67 14.74
CA ASN A 2 -10.52 -17.02 14.26
C ASN A 2 -9.56 -16.98 13.07
N ALA A 3 -9.55 -15.89 12.26
CA ALA A 3 -8.59 -15.65 11.20
C ALA A 3 -8.42 -14.13 10.97
N LEU A 4 -7.30 -13.74 10.37
CA LEU A 4 -6.98 -12.36 10.11
C LEU A 4 -6.41 -12.19 8.71
N LEU A 5 -7.00 -11.31 7.92
CA LEU A 5 -6.44 -10.79 6.70
C LEU A 5 -5.74 -9.46 6.98
N LEU A 6 -4.57 -9.27 6.42
CA LEU A 6 -3.77 -8.05 6.56
C LEU A 6 -3.47 -7.45 5.20
N ASP A 7 -3.49 -6.15 5.13
CA ASP A 7 -2.89 -5.39 4.03
C ASP A 7 -1.38 -5.26 4.23
N LEU A 8 -0.64 -4.83 3.20
CA LEU A 8 0.81 -4.67 3.24
C LEU A 8 1.24 -3.21 3.37
N ASP A 9 0.91 -2.39 2.35
CA ASP A 9 1.42 -1.03 2.23
C ASP A 9 0.70 -0.08 3.19
N ASP A 10 1.44 0.73 3.92
CA ASP A 10 0.99 1.60 5.00
C ASP A 10 0.27 0.87 6.17
N THR A 11 0.27 -0.46 6.12
CA THR A 11 -0.22 -1.34 7.19
C THR A 11 0.93 -2.05 7.91
N LEU A 12 1.63 -2.96 7.24
CA LEU A 12 2.83 -3.64 7.75
C LEU A 12 4.10 -2.88 7.37
N LEU A 13 4.10 -2.26 6.21
CA LEU A 13 5.23 -1.57 5.59
C LEU A 13 4.94 -0.07 5.49
N ASP A 14 5.88 0.78 5.92
CA ASP A 14 5.84 2.22 5.71
C ASP A 14 6.11 2.52 4.22
N TYR A 15 5.03 2.42 3.43
CA TYR A 15 5.09 2.65 1.98
C TYR A 15 5.00 4.14 1.64
N SER A 16 4.20 4.94 2.29
CA SER A 16 4.04 6.36 1.99
C SER A 16 5.18 7.21 2.56
N GLY A 17 5.82 6.76 3.64
CA GLY A 17 6.94 7.45 4.24
C GLY A 17 8.14 7.57 3.29
N GLY A 18 8.79 8.73 3.27
CA GLY A 18 9.96 9.01 2.43
C GLY A 18 9.69 9.10 0.93
N ALA A 19 8.41 9.06 0.47
CA ALA A 19 8.08 9.17 -0.95
C ALA A 19 8.50 10.52 -1.55
N ASP A 20 8.20 11.61 -0.88
CA ASP A 20 8.54 12.95 -1.37
C ASP A 20 10.05 13.20 -1.38
N GLU A 21 10.75 12.73 -0.36
CA GLU A 21 12.21 12.80 -0.32
C GLU A 21 12.86 11.95 -1.42
N SER A 22 12.32 10.77 -1.69
CA SER A 22 12.79 9.92 -2.80
C SER A 22 12.60 10.61 -4.15
N TRP A 23 11.48 11.30 -4.37
CA TRP A 23 11.26 12.12 -5.57
C TRP A 23 12.22 13.30 -5.64
N ARG A 24 12.42 14.02 -4.53
CA ARG A 24 13.34 15.15 -4.45
C ARG A 24 14.75 14.76 -4.87
N GLN A 25 15.25 13.64 -4.35
CA GLN A 25 16.56 13.12 -4.69
C GLN A 25 16.64 12.64 -6.15
N ALA A 26 15.59 11.99 -6.67
CA ALA A 26 15.54 11.61 -8.07
C ALA A 26 15.56 12.84 -8.99
N CYS A 27 14.81 13.89 -8.67
CA CYS A 27 14.85 15.17 -9.37
C CYS A 27 16.24 15.79 -9.33
N ALA A 28 16.85 15.88 -8.16
CA ALA A 28 18.19 16.44 -8.00
C ALA A 28 19.23 15.71 -8.88
N THR A 29 19.18 14.37 -8.89
CA THR A 29 20.09 13.56 -9.70
C THR A 29 19.87 13.73 -11.21
N CYS A 30 18.60 13.65 -11.65
CA CYS A 30 18.27 13.63 -13.08
C CYS A 30 18.24 15.01 -13.72
N CYS A 31 17.92 16.06 -12.96
CA CYS A 31 17.68 17.40 -13.51
C CYS A 31 18.84 18.37 -13.31
N ALA A 32 19.84 18.04 -12.48
CA ALA A 32 21.05 18.86 -12.34
C ALA A 32 21.74 19.20 -13.68
N PRO A 33 21.86 18.27 -14.65
CA PRO A 33 22.53 18.56 -15.93
C PRO A 33 21.78 19.56 -16.82
N ILE A 34 20.51 19.83 -16.55
CA ILE A 34 19.68 20.76 -17.35
C ILE A 34 19.36 22.05 -16.60
N GLY A 35 19.86 22.20 -15.36
CA GLY A 35 19.64 23.41 -14.57
C GLY A 35 18.20 23.64 -14.13
N LEU A 36 17.34 22.61 -14.13
CA LEU A 36 15.97 22.72 -13.66
C LEU A 36 15.93 22.77 -12.13
N ASP A 37 15.22 23.77 -11.61
CA ASP A 37 15.04 23.95 -10.17
C ASP A 37 14.23 22.78 -9.59
N VAL A 38 14.81 22.13 -8.58
CA VAL A 38 14.22 20.95 -7.93
C VAL A 38 12.91 21.28 -7.21
N GLU A 39 12.81 22.44 -6.58
CA GLU A 39 11.59 22.82 -5.83
C GLU A 39 10.42 23.12 -6.75
N ILE A 40 10.71 23.75 -7.89
CA ILE A 40 9.69 23.99 -8.94
C ILE A 40 9.18 22.65 -9.48
N LEU A 41 10.10 21.73 -9.78
CA LEU A 41 9.72 20.39 -10.27
C LEU A 41 8.97 19.57 -9.20
N MET A 42 9.39 19.62 -7.94
CA MET A 42 8.70 18.95 -6.84
C MET A 42 7.26 19.42 -6.68
N LYS A 43 7.02 20.72 -6.78
CA LYS A 43 5.66 21.25 -6.76
C LYS A 43 4.81 20.67 -7.91
N ALA A 44 5.33 20.70 -9.13
CA ALA A 44 4.66 20.12 -10.29
C ALA A 44 4.40 18.59 -10.13
N LEU A 45 5.34 17.86 -9.53
CA LEU A 45 5.18 16.44 -9.22
C LEU A 45 4.08 16.18 -8.18
N ILE A 46 4.02 16.96 -7.11
CA ILE A 46 2.99 16.83 -6.07
C ILE A 46 1.60 17.06 -6.69
N ASP A 47 1.42 18.15 -7.44
CA ASP A 47 0.17 18.49 -8.11
C ASP A 47 -0.21 17.39 -9.12
N THR A 48 0.76 16.91 -9.90
CA THR A 48 0.54 15.83 -10.87
C THR A 48 0.17 14.52 -10.22
N ARG A 49 0.84 14.12 -9.12
CA ARG A 49 0.52 12.89 -8.39
C ARG A 49 -0.89 12.93 -7.82
N GLN A 50 -1.28 14.05 -7.23
CA GLN A 50 -2.63 14.22 -6.71
C GLN A 50 -3.67 14.07 -7.81
N TRP A 51 -3.50 14.76 -8.94
CA TRP A 51 -4.36 14.61 -10.10
C TRP A 51 -4.34 13.19 -10.69
N PHE A 52 -3.16 12.57 -10.80
CA PHE A 52 -3.00 11.25 -11.41
C PHE A 52 -3.76 10.16 -10.64
N TRP A 53 -3.68 10.18 -9.33
CA TRP A 53 -4.30 9.18 -8.47
C TRP A 53 -5.75 9.48 -8.06
N SER A 54 -6.28 10.67 -8.36
CA SER A 54 -7.66 11.04 -8.03
C SER A 54 -8.71 10.34 -8.89
N ASP A 55 -8.36 9.90 -10.09
CA ASP A 55 -9.26 9.16 -10.98
C ASP A 55 -9.23 7.67 -10.66
N ALA A 56 -10.39 7.11 -10.29
CA ALA A 56 -10.49 5.73 -9.84
C ALA A 56 -10.18 4.68 -10.93
N SER A 57 -10.48 4.99 -12.21
CA SER A 57 -10.18 4.08 -13.32
C SER A 57 -8.68 4.04 -13.57
N ARG A 58 -8.06 5.20 -13.69
CA ARG A 58 -6.61 5.32 -13.86
C ARG A 58 -5.86 4.71 -12.68
N HIS A 59 -6.30 4.95 -11.45
CA HIS A 59 -5.71 4.33 -10.26
C HIS A 59 -5.71 2.80 -10.37
N ARG A 60 -6.82 2.20 -10.81
CA ARG A 60 -6.93 0.74 -10.98
C ARG A 60 -5.99 0.20 -12.07
N GLU A 61 -5.90 0.91 -13.19
CA GLU A 61 -5.08 0.49 -14.34
C GLU A 61 -3.58 0.65 -14.11
N GLU A 62 -3.18 1.69 -13.37
CA GLU A 62 -1.77 2.06 -13.25
C GLU A 62 -1.08 1.47 -12.02
N ARG A 63 -1.82 1.17 -10.96
CA ARG A 63 -1.21 0.63 -9.73
C ARG A 63 -0.60 -0.77 -9.90
N VAL A 64 -0.99 -1.50 -10.95
CA VAL A 64 -0.40 -2.81 -11.30
C VAL A 64 0.84 -2.70 -12.20
N ASN A 65 1.27 -1.48 -12.53
CA ASN A 65 2.53 -1.19 -13.22
C ASN A 65 3.11 0.14 -12.73
N MET A 66 3.66 0.12 -11.53
CA MET A 66 4.08 1.33 -10.83
C MET A 66 5.22 2.07 -11.52
N VAL A 67 6.16 1.38 -12.17
CA VAL A 67 7.25 2.05 -12.89
C VAL A 67 6.71 2.87 -14.06
N ARG A 68 5.75 2.34 -14.80
CA ARG A 68 5.03 3.07 -15.85
C ARG A 68 4.26 4.26 -15.29
N ALA A 69 3.56 4.05 -14.18
CA ALA A 69 2.83 5.13 -13.51
C ALA A 69 3.75 6.28 -13.10
N TRP A 70 4.88 5.97 -12.47
CA TRP A 70 5.87 6.98 -12.07
C TRP A 70 6.48 7.70 -13.27
N GLN A 71 6.75 6.99 -14.38
CA GLN A 71 7.22 7.62 -15.61
C GLN A 71 6.17 8.58 -16.17
N ARG A 72 4.90 8.19 -16.22
CA ARG A 72 3.81 9.06 -16.69
C ARG A 72 3.67 10.29 -15.80
N ILE A 73 3.74 10.13 -14.48
CA ILE A 73 3.70 11.24 -13.52
C ILE A 73 4.87 12.20 -13.78
N ALA A 74 6.10 11.68 -13.90
CA ALA A 74 7.28 12.51 -14.20
C ALA A 74 7.12 13.24 -15.54
N GLY A 75 6.66 12.55 -16.58
CA GLY A 75 6.42 13.13 -17.91
C GLY A 75 5.39 14.26 -17.90
N HIS A 76 4.26 14.07 -17.21
CA HIS A 76 3.26 15.13 -17.04
C HIS A 76 3.80 16.34 -16.27
N ALA A 77 4.54 16.11 -15.19
CA ALA A 77 5.15 17.19 -14.41
C ALA A 77 6.15 17.99 -15.24
N LEU A 78 7.03 17.32 -16.00
CA LEU A 78 7.98 17.98 -16.90
C LEU A 78 7.28 18.76 -18.00
N ALA A 79 6.25 18.18 -18.63
CA ALA A 79 5.47 18.83 -19.68
C ALA A 79 4.77 20.09 -19.18
N SER A 80 4.23 20.09 -17.94
CA SER A 80 3.61 21.28 -17.34
C SER A 80 4.56 22.46 -17.14
N LEU A 81 5.87 22.16 -17.06
CA LEU A 81 6.95 23.16 -16.97
C LEU A 81 7.59 23.49 -18.32
N GLY A 82 7.03 22.98 -19.44
CA GLY A 82 7.57 23.18 -20.77
C GLY A 82 8.91 22.46 -21.02
N VAL A 83 9.27 21.47 -20.19
CA VAL A 83 10.50 20.71 -20.34
C VAL A 83 10.27 19.52 -21.24
N ALA A 84 10.84 19.54 -22.44
CA ALA A 84 10.84 18.44 -23.39
C ALA A 84 12.27 17.89 -23.51
N LYS A 85 12.54 16.78 -22.83
CA LYS A 85 13.84 16.09 -22.91
C LYS A 85 13.60 14.58 -22.93
N ASP A 86 14.00 13.96 -24.05
CA ASP A 86 13.79 12.55 -24.30
C ASP A 86 14.41 11.67 -23.18
N GLY A 87 13.59 10.76 -22.65
CA GLY A 87 13.99 9.78 -21.67
C GLY A 87 14.21 10.29 -20.24
N LEU A 88 14.02 11.60 -19.98
CA LEU A 88 14.17 12.17 -18.64
C LEU A 88 13.12 11.63 -17.67
N ASP A 89 11.88 11.53 -18.12
CA ASP A 89 10.76 10.93 -17.37
C ASP A 89 11.08 9.50 -16.93
N ALA A 90 11.59 8.67 -17.85
CA ALA A 90 11.99 7.31 -17.57
C ALA A 90 13.21 7.24 -16.63
N ALA A 91 14.16 8.14 -16.77
CA ALA A 91 15.31 8.23 -15.86
C ALA A 91 14.88 8.58 -14.44
N MET A 92 14.00 9.58 -14.30
CA MET A 92 13.43 9.99 -13.02
C MET A 92 12.63 8.86 -12.35
N ALA A 93 11.80 8.13 -13.12
CA ALA A 93 11.02 7.01 -12.59
C ALA A 93 11.91 5.88 -12.08
N ARG A 94 12.98 5.53 -12.81
CA ARG A 94 13.96 4.52 -12.38
C ARG A 94 14.72 4.94 -11.13
N GLU A 95 15.20 6.18 -11.10
CA GLU A 95 15.92 6.71 -9.94
C GLU A 95 15.01 6.77 -8.71
N TYR A 96 13.75 7.21 -8.89
CA TYR A 96 12.76 7.17 -7.83
C TYR A 96 12.52 5.75 -7.31
N ALA A 97 12.36 4.76 -8.20
CA ALA A 97 12.16 3.37 -7.81
C ALA A 97 13.29 2.83 -6.93
N VAL A 98 14.54 3.12 -7.31
CA VAL A 98 15.73 2.71 -6.54
C VAL A 98 15.73 3.35 -5.15
N ARG A 99 15.50 4.66 -5.07
CA ARG A 99 15.49 5.38 -3.79
C ARG A 99 14.34 4.95 -2.91
N ARG A 100 13.17 4.81 -3.51
CA ARG A 100 11.96 4.34 -2.81
C ARG A 100 12.18 2.98 -2.17
N ARG A 101 12.76 2.05 -2.96
CA ARG A 101 13.10 0.72 -2.46
C ARG A 101 14.09 0.78 -1.29
N ALA A 102 15.07 1.69 -1.34
CA ALA A 102 16.11 1.79 -0.30
C ALA A 102 15.58 2.28 1.05
N VAL A 103 14.58 3.17 1.06
CA VAL A 103 14.05 3.79 2.30
C VAL A 103 12.88 3.03 2.92
N MET A 104 12.20 2.17 2.14
CA MET A 104 11.09 1.37 2.67
C MET A 104 11.52 0.48 3.83
N GLN A 105 10.71 0.43 4.88
CA GLN A 105 10.92 -0.39 6.07
C GLN A 105 9.59 -0.87 6.67
N LEU A 106 9.62 -1.93 7.44
CA LEU A 106 8.46 -2.34 8.24
C LEU A 106 8.18 -1.29 9.32
N PHE A 107 6.90 -1.10 9.62
CA PHE A 107 6.56 -0.41 10.86
C PHE A 107 7.12 -1.17 12.07
N PRO A 108 7.54 -0.45 13.12
CA PRO A 108 8.18 -1.08 14.30
C PRO A 108 7.33 -2.14 14.99
N ASP A 109 6.01 -2.05 14.88
CA ASP A 109 5.05 -2.97 15.49
C ASP A 109 4.67 -4.17 14.59
N ALA A 110 5.05 -4.15 13.30
CA ALA A 110 4.55 -5.13 12.34
C ALA A 110 5.06 -6.55 12.64
N ARG A 111 6.38 -6.72 12.72
CA ARG A 111 6.98 -8.05 12.91
C ARG A 111 6.58 -8.68 14.25
N GLU A 112 6.68 -7.92 15.33
CA GLU A 112 6.29 -8.37 16.68
C GLU A 112 4.83 -8.83 16.71
N THR A 113 3.94 -8.07 16.06
CA THR A 113 2.51 -8.43 15.99
C THR A 113 2.30 -9.73 15.21
N LEU A 114 2.96 -9.90 14.04
CA LEU A 114 2.85 -11.13 13.24
C LEU A 114 3.36 -12.35 14.03
N GLU A 115 4.49 -12.23 14.70
CA GLU A 115 5.07 -13.29 15.56
C GLU A 115 4.11 -13.68 16.69
N HIS A 116 3.52 -12.69 17.36
CA HIS A 116 2.56 -12.93 18.44
C HIS A 116 1.28 -13.61 17.94
N LEU A 117 0.70 -13.14 16.84
CA LEU A 117 -0.51 -13.75 16.27
C LEU A 117 -0.25 -15.19 15.83
N ARG A 118 0.89 -15.45 15.20
CA ARG A 118 1.30 -16.80 14.80
C ARG A 118 1.51 -17.72 16.01
N ALA A 119 2.16 -17.23 17.07
CA ALA A 119 2.36 -17.99 18.31
C ALA A 119 1.04 -18.39 18.98
N ARG A 120 -0.03 -17.62 18.76
CA ARG A 120 -1.39 -17.91 19.21
C ARG A 120 -2.18 -18.81 18.26
N GLY A 121 -1.58 -19.25 17.16
CA GLY A 121 -2.22 -20.09 16.17
C GLY A 121 -3.33 -19.39 15.36
N VAL A 122 -3.27 -18.06 15.22
CA VAL A 122 -4.21 -17.32 14.38
C VAL A 122 -3.83 -17.49 12.90
N PRO A 123 -4.71 -18.05 12.05
CA PRO A 123 -4.48 -18.15 10.62
C PRO A 123 -4.38 -16.75 9.99
N LEU A 124 -3.31 -16.49 9.24
CA LEU A 124 -3.05 -15.19 8.63
C LEU A 124 -3.06 -15.27 7.11
N GLY A 125 -3.74 -14.32 6.47
CA GLY A 125 -3.67 -14.07 5.04
C GLY A 125 -3.19 -12.67 4.74
N LEU A 126 -2.40 -12.51 3.67
CA LEU A 126 -1.99 -11.21 3.14
C LEU A 126 -2.79 -10.91 1.87
N VAL A 127 -3.47 -9.77 1.81
CA VAL A 127 -4.23 -9.33 0.64
C VAL A 127 -3.79 -7.92 0.28
N THR A 128 -3.03 -7.78 -0.80
CA THR A 128 -2.42 -6.51 -1.19
C THR A 128 -2.67 -6.15 -2.64
N ASN A 129 -2.98 -4.88 -2.87
CA ASN A 129 -3.09 -4.32 -4.22
C ASN A 129 -1.73 -3.93 -4.77
N GLY A 130 -1.60 -3.91 -6.09
CA GLY A 130 -0.44 -3.37 -6.78
C GLY A 130 0.30 -4.35 -7.69
N ASP A 131 1.47 -3.90 -8.14
CA ASP A 131 2.34 -4.59 -9.09
C ASP A 131 2.90 -5.89 -8.48
N ALA A 132 2.79 -6.99 -9.24
CA ALA A 132 3.21 -8.33 -8.80
C ALA A 132 4.68 -8.36 -8.35
N SER A 133 5.58 -7.82 -9.17
CA SER A 133 7.02 -7.88 -8.91
C SER A 133 7.43 -7.03 -7.71
N GLN A 134 6.81 -5.86 -7.55
CA GLN A 134 7.10 -4.97 -6.43
C GLN A 134 6.57 -5.53 -5.11
N GLN A 135 5.35 -6.08 -5.11
CA GLN A 135 4.81 -6.68 -3.89
C GLN A 135 5.61 -7.92 -3.48
N ARG A 136 6.04 -8.75 -4.44
CA ARG A 136 6.93 -9.90 -4.16
C ARG A 136 8.28 -9.46 -3.60
N ASP A 137 8.95 -8.47 -4.20
CA ASP A 137 10.21 -7.91 -3.67
C ASP A 137 10.07 -7.44 -2.21
N LYS A 138 8.97 -6.76 -1.87
CA LYS A 138 8.68 -6.34 -0.50
C LYS A 138 8.53 -7.55 0.44
N ILE A 139 7.71 -8.52 0.05
CA ILE A 139 7.43 -9.72 0.86
C ILE A 139 8.71 -10.52 1.11
N GLU A 140 9.53 -10.73 0.09
CA GLU A 140 10.80 -11.46 0.17
C GLU A 140 11.82 -10.70 1.03
N ARG A 141 12.04 -9.41 0.71
CA ARG A 141 13.02 -8.56 1.40
C ARG A 141 12.78 -8.48 2.89
N PHE A 142 11.52 -8.38 3.29
CA PHE A 142 11.14 -8.32 4.70
C PHE A 142 10.81 -9.68 5.31
N GLN A 143 11.01 -10.76 4.55
CA GLN A 143 10.78 -12.14 5.02
C GLN A 143 9.38 -12.33 5.61
N LEU A 144 8.36 -11.82 4.92
CA LEU A 144 6.99 -11.86 5.41
C LEU A 144 6.25 -13.15 5.06
N ALA A 145 6.61 -13.81 3.95
CA ALA A 145 5.90 -14.99 3.47
C ALA A 145 5.68 -16.09 4.53
N PRO A 146 6.65 -16.38 5.43
CA PRO A 146 6.46 -17.44 6.44
C PRO A 146 5.36 -17.16 7.47
N PHE A 147 4.84 -15.96 7.57
CA PHE A 147 3.75 -15.62 8.50
C PHE A 147 2.37 -15.95 7.94
N PHE A 148 2.22 -16.06 6.62
CA PHE A 148 0.93 -16.13 5.95
C PHE A 148 0.69 -17.51 5.33
N GLU A 149 -0.53 -18.03 5.51
CA GLU A 149 -0.99 -19.26 4.87
C GLU A 149 -1.43 -19.01 3.44
N VAL A 150 -1.86 -17.78 3.13
CA VAL A 150 -2.24 -17.32 1.80
C VAL A 150 -1.74 -15.90 1.56
N ILE A 151 -1.24 -15.66 0.35
CA ILE A 151 -0.81 -14.33 -0.11
C ILE A 151 -1.49 -14.05 -1.43
N VAL A 152 -2.33 -13.01 -1.45
CA VAL A 152 -3.07 -12.55 -2.63
C VAL A 152 -2.51 -11.21 -3.06
N ILE A 153 -1.87 -11.17 -4.22
CA ILE A 153 -1.33 -9.96 -4.84
C ILE A 153 -2.15 -9.64 -6.08
N GLU A 154 -2.68 -8.42 -6.19
CA GLU A 154 -3.54 -8.01 -7.31
C GLU A 154 -2.92 -8.32 -8.67
N GLY A 155 -1.64 -7.94 -8.88
CA GLY A 155 -0.93 -8.14 -10.14
C GLY A 155 -0.69 -9.61 -10.52
N GLU A 156 -0.82 -10.55 -9.58
CA GLU A 156 -0.75 -11.99 -9.81
C GLU A 156 -2.15 -12.61 -9.96
N PHE A 157 -3.06 -12.18 -9.10
CA PHE A 157 -4.41 -12.73 -9.03
C PHE A 157 -5.32 -12.25 -10.16
N GLY A 158 -5.02 -11.07 -10.71
CA GLY A 158 -5.80 -10.45 -11.79
C GLY A 158 -6.99 -9.61 -11.30
N ALA A 159 -7.22 -9.55 -10.01
CA ALA A 159 -8.19 -8.67 -9.36
C ALA A 159 -7.61 -8.15 -8.04
N GLY A 160 -8.01 -6.96 -7.62
CA GLY A 160 -7.55 -6.34 -6.39
C GLY A 160 -8.69 -5.82 -5.53
N LYS A 161 -8.41 -5.55 -4.27
CA LYS A 161 -9.38 -4.91 -3.37
C LYS A 161 -9.95 -3.64 -4.02
N PRO A 162 -11.23 -3.37 -3.93
CA PRO A 162 -12.26 -4.00 -3.11
C PRO A 162 -13.10 -5.09 -3.82
N ASP A 163 -12.55 -5.75 -4.86
CA ASP A 163 -13.23 -6.88 -5.51
C ASP A 163 -13.41 -8.03 -4.51
N GLU A 164 -14.63 -8.56 -4.43
CA GLU A 164 -14.97 -9.61 -3.47
C GLU A 164 -14.17 -10.90 -3.68
N THR A 165 -13.76 -11.18 -4.90
CA THR A 165 -13.04 -12.41 -5.26
C THR A 165 -11.74 -12.58 -4.51
N VAL A 166 -11.02 -11.49 -4.21
CA VAL A 166 -9.74 -11.55 -3.49
C VAL A 166 -9.93 -11.97 -2.03
N TYR A 167 -10.98 -11.48 -1.38
CA TYR A 167 -11.27 -11.85 0.01
C TYR A 167 -11.82 -13.28 0.09
N ARG A 168 -12.72 -13.68 -0.83
CA ARG A 168 -13.24 -15.05 -0.91
C ARG A 168 -12.12 -16.06 -1.10
N HIS A 169 -11.22 -15.79 -2.04
CA HIS A 169 -10.05 -16.63 -2.27
C HIS A 169 -9.18 -16.80 -1.00
N ALA A 170 -8.93 -15.70 -0.29
CA ALA A 170 -8.17 -15.76 0.96
C ALA A 170 -8.91 -16.56 2.05
N LEU A 171 -10.23 -16.35 2.21
CA LEU A 171 -11.05 -17.07 3.16
C LEU A 171 -11.09 -18.59 2.88
N ASP A 172 -11.24 -18.97 1.62
CA ASP A 172 -11.27 -20.38 1.19
C ASP A 172 -9.96 -21.08 1.54
N HIS A 173 -8.81 -20.42 1.32
CA HIS A 173 -7.50 -20.97 1.67
C HIS A 173 -7.29 -21.09 3.17
N LEU A 174 -7.82 -20.15 3.96
CA LEU A 174 -7.73 -20.20 5.41
C LEU A 174 -8.77 -21.14 6.05
N GLY A 175 -9.73 -21.67 5.26
CA GLY A 175 -10.85 -22.44 5.78
C GLY A 175 -11.69 -21.63 6.78
N ALA A 176 -11.79 -20.31 6.59
CA ALA A 176 -12.38 -19.39 7.56
C ALA A 176 -13.71 -18.80 7.07
N ALA A 177 -14.69 -18.68 7.97
CA ALA A 177 -15.95 -18.03 7.66
C ALA A 177 -15.81 -16.49 7.71
N PRO A 178 -16.53 -15.75 6.84
CA PRO A 178 -16.46 -14.27 6.86
C PRO A 178 -16.76 -13.66 8.22
N GLY A 179 -17.80 -14.10 8.92
CA GLY A 179 -18.19 -13.55 10.22
C GLY A 179 -17.18 -13.76 11.36
N ASP A 180 -16.26 -14.71 11.19
CA ASP A 180 -15.22 -15.06 12.14
C ASP A 180 -13.86 -14.43 11.77
N THR A 181 -13.77 -13.77 10.61
CA THR A 181 -12.54 -13.20 10.06
C THR A 181 -12.56 -11.68 10.12
N SER A 182 -11.41 -11.10 10.43
CA SER A 182 -11.21 -9.65 10.35
C SER A 182 -10.26 -9.31 9.20
N MET A 183 -10.47 -8.14 8.56
CA MET A 183 -9.50 -7.51 7.66
C MET A 183 -8.94 -6.27 8.34
N VAL A 184 -7.63 -6.11 8.33
CA VAL A 184 -6.91 -4.95 8.89
C VAL A 184 -6.12 -4.26 7.79
N GLY A 185 -6.30 -2.96 7.68
CA GLY A 185 -5.54 -2.11 6.78
C GLY A 185 -5.83 -0.63 6.97
N ASP A 186 -5.10 0.21 6.22
CA ASP A 186 -5.16 1.67 6.33
C ASP A 186 -6.24 2.31 5.45
N HIS A 187 -6.72 1.59 4.43
CA HIS A 187 -7.62 2.15 3.43
C HIS A 187 -9.09 1.79 3.70
N LEU A 188 -9.93 2.81 4.00
CA LEU A 188 -11.34 2.62 4.39
C LEU A 188 -12.16 1.81 3.36
N GLU A 189 -12.01 2.04 2.04
CA GLU A 189 -12.76 1.30 1.03
C GLU A 189 -12.22 -0.12 0.85
N PHE A 190 -10.90 -0.27 0.77
CA PHE A 190 -10.27 -1.56 0.44
C PHE A 190 -10.20 -2.52 1.63
N ASP A 191 -10.01 -1.99 2.83
CA ASP A 191 -9.75 -2.84 4.01
C ASP A 191 -10.89 -2.85 5.02
N VAL A 192 -11.88 -1.97 4.83
CA VAL A 192 -13.07 -1.92 5.70
C VAL A 192 -14.35 -2.16 4.90
N ALA A 193 -14.75 -1.25 4.04
CA ALA A 193 -16.03 -1.33 3.34
C ALA A 193 -16.11 -2.55 2.39
N GLY A 194 -15.03 -2.82 1.64
CA GLY A 194 -14.95 -3.99 0.74
C GLY A 194 -15.19 -5.30 1.48
N PRO A 195 -14.38 -5.66 2.48
CA PRO A 195 -14.57 -6.91 3.23
C PRO A 195 -15.89 -6.94 4.02
N GLN A 196 -16.39 -5.81 4.52
CA GLN A 196 -17.69 -5.76 5.21
C GLN A 196 -18.86 -6.17 4.32
N ARG A 197 -18.81 -5.94 3.00
CA ARG A 197 -19.83 -6.42 2.06
C ARG A 197 -19.95 -7.95 2.04
N LEU A 198 -18.89 -8.66 2.42
CA LEU A 198 -18.87 -10.12 2.56
C LEU A 198 -19.15 -10.60 3.99
N GLY A 199 -19.31 -9.68 4.93
CA GLY A 199 -19.56 -10.03 6.34
C GLY A 199 -18.28 -10.17 7.18
N LEU A 200 -17.08 -9.80 6.67
CA LEU A 200 -15.88 -9.71 7.49
C LEU A 200 -15.96 -8.51 8.43
N ARG A 201 -15.17 -8.57 9.49
CA ARG A 201 -14.98 -7.42 10.38
C ARG A 201 -13.87 -6.53 9.82
N GLY A 202 -14.18 -5.29 9.41
CA GLY A 202 -13.18 -4.31 8.98
C GLY A 202 -12.58 -3.59 10.20
N ILE A 203 -11.27 -3.66 10.35
CA ILE A 203 -10.48 -2.94 11.35
C ILE A 203 -9.64 -1.90 10.61
N TRP A 204 -9.92 -0.63 10.87
CA TRP A 204 -9.18 0.45 10.23
C TRP A 204 -7.94 0.81 11.06
N LEU A 205 -6.78 0.79 10.41
CA LEU A 205 -5.51 1.23 10.99
C LEU A 205 -5.26 2.70 10.65
N ASP A 206 -5.64 3.59 11.56
CA ASP A 206 -5.44 5.04 11.46
C ASP A 206 -4.15 5.46 12.18
N ARG A 207 -2.98 5.13 11.60
CA ARG A 207 -1.69 5.46 12.20
C ARG A 207 -1.48 6.95 12.47
N PRO A 208 -1.84 7.87 11.55
CA PRO A 208 -1.70 9.30 11.78
C PRO A 208 -2.71 9.86 12.78
N GLY A 209 -3.79 9.15 13.09
CA GLY A 209 -4.86 9.64 13.94
C GLY A 209 -5.74 10.70 13.30
N ALA A 210 -5.91 10.62 11.97
CA ALA A 210 -6.70 11.58 11.19
C ALA A 210 -8.20 11.53 11.51
N GLY A 211 -8.68 10.37 12.01
CA GLY A 211 -10.09 10.15 12.28
C GLY A 211 -10.93 9.93 11.02
N LEU A 212 -12.18 9.55 11.21
CA LEU A 212 -13.09 9.21 10.10
C LEU A 212 -13.64 10.43 9.36
N ALA A 213 -13.55 11.63 9.94
CA ALA A 213 -14.19 12.84 9.42
C ALA A 213 -15.64 12.54 8.95
N ASP A 214 -15.99 12.94 7.72
CA ASP A 214 -17.33 12.71 7.14
C ASP A 214 -17.43 11.39 6.34
N SER A 215 -16.53 10.45 6.55
CA SER A 215 -16.57 9.16 5.85
C SER A 215 -17.87 8.42 6.19
N PRO A 216 -18.58 7.87 5.18
CA PRO A 216 -19.74 7.01 5.41
C PRO A 216 -19.35 5.61 5.93
N VAL A 217 -18.09 5.22 5.78
CA VAL A 217 -17.58 3.91 6.21
C VAL A 217 -17.52 3.85 7.73
N ARG A 218 -17.99 2.73 8.30
CA ARG A 218 -17.98 2.49 9.75
C ARG A 218 -17.17 1.23 10.05
N PRO A 219 -15.89 1.38 10.46
CA PRO A 219 -15.08 0.26 10.91
C PRO A 219 -15.70 -0.41 12.14
N HIS A 220 -15.52 -1.72 12.28
CA HIS A 220 -15.86 -2.42 13.53
C HIS A 220 -14.93 -2.01 14.68
N ARG A 221 -13.70 -1.63 14.32
CA ARG A 221 -12.70 -1.12 15.24
C ARG A 221 -11.77 -0.16 14.51
N VAL A 222 -11.29 0.87 15.21
CA VAL A 222 -10.21 1.76 14.77
C VAL A 222 -9.02 1.52 15.70
N ILE A 223 -7.86 1.30 15.12
CA ILE A 223 -6.59 1.14 15.85
C ILE A 223 -5.55 2.11 15.30
N ARG A 224 -4.55 2.45 16.09
CA ARG A 224 -3.41 3.29 15.68
C ARG A 224 -2.09 2.54 15.60
N SER A 225 -2.09 1.33 16.11
CA SER A 225 -0.93 0.44 16.11
C SER A 225 -1.40 -1.00 15.98
N LEU A 226 -0.64 -1.82 15.27
CA LEU A 226 -0.92 -3.26 15.16
C LEU A 226 -0.80 -3.97 16.51
N ARG A 227 -0.05 -3.44 17.48
CA ARG A 227 0.01 -3.97 18.85
C ARG A 227 -1.35 -4.07 19.51
N GLU A 228 -2.29 -3.22 19.14
CA GLU A 228 -3.64 -3.28 19.67
C GLU A 228 -4.40 -4.55 19.28
N LEU A 229 -3.98 -5.24 18.20
CA LEU A 229 -4.54 -6.55 17.82
C LEU A 229 -4.15 -7.66 18.80
N THR A 230 -3.06 -7.48 19.52
CA THR A 230 -2.51 -8.47 20.47
C THR A 230 -2.86 -8.16 21.92
N ALA A 231 -3.31 -6.94 22.22
CA ALA A 231 -3.65 -6.49 23.57
C ALA A 231 -4.95 -7.11 24.14
N GLU A 232 -5.76 -7.78 23.30
CA GLU A 232 -7.01 -8.43 23.74
C GLU A 232 -6.79 -9.90 24.09
N GLY A 233 -6.40 -10.14 25.31
CA GLY A 233 -6.26 -11.49 25.88
C GLY A 233 -6.38 -11.56 27.41
N ASN A 234 -6.73 -10.44 28.05
CA ASN A 234 -6.95 -10.38 29.49
C ASN A 234 -8.33 -9.76 29.82
N SER A 235 -9.41 -10.38 29.38
CA SER A 235 -10.73 -10.13 29.94
C SER A 235 -11.56 -11.39 29.90
#